data_d14919830403b324e6ed851926a92afb
#
_entry.id   d14919830403b324e6ed851926a92afb
#
_cell.length_a   1.000
_cell.length_b   1.000
_cell.length_c   1.000
_cell.angle_alpha   90.00
_cell.angle_beta   90.00
_cell.angle_gamma   90.00
#
_symmetry.space_group_name_H-M   'P 1'
#
loop_
_entity.id
_entity.type
_entity.pdbx_description
1 polymer ?
#
loop_
_entity_poly.entity_id
_entity_poly.type
_entity_poly.pdbx_seq_one_letter_code
_entity_poly.pdbx_strand_id
1 'polypeptide(L)'
;MTTSTNLQDLFVHNRAWAAQMERERPGFFTGLMAQQKPKYMWIGCSDSRVPANQITGLEPGEVFVHRNIANVVVPTDLNCLSTIQYAVDQL
;
A
#
# COMPACT_ATOMS: atom_id res chain seq x y z
N MET A 1 19.21 7.26 14.39
CA MET A 1 18.49 7.39 13.11
C MET A 1 19.44 7.84 12.03
N THR A 2 19.37 7.19 10.93
CA THR A 2 20.20 7.54 9.80
C THR A 2 19.84 8.93 9.30
N THR A 3 20.84 9.68 9.07
CA THR A 3 20.71 11.03 8.59
C THR A 3 20.79 11.05 7.06
N SER A 4 20.51 12.13 6.50
CA SER A 4 20.87 12.53 5.14
C SER A 4 20.35 11.65 4.01
N THR A 5 19.26 10.95 4.18
CA THR A 5 18.55 10.42 3.01
C THR A 5 17.83 11.59 2.36
N ASN A 6 18.22 11.94 1.16
CA ASN A 6 17.53 12.94 0.37
C ASN A 6 16.64 12.26 -0.67
N LEU A 7 15.90 13.06 -1.42
CA LEU A 7 14.98 12.49 -2.42
C LEU A 7 15.71 11.72 -3.51
N GLN A 8 16.92 12.13 -3.86
CA GLN A 8 17.71 11.43 -4.86
C GLN A 8 18.05 10.01 -4.41
N ASP A 9 18.38 9.84 -3.14
CA ASP A 9 18.66 8.52 -2.58
C ASP A 9 17.42 7.61 -2.65
N LEU A 10 16.24 8.17 -2.40
CA LEU A 10 15.00 7.42 -2.52
C LEU A 10 14.76 6.93 -3.94
N PHE A 11 15.04 7.76 -4.94
CA PHE A 11 14.90 7.36 -6.34
C PHE A 11 15.89 6.26 -6.71
N VAL A 12 17.11 6.35 -6.24
CA VAL A 12 18.13 5.32 -6.48
C VAL A 12 17.68 3.99 -5.86
N HIS A 13 17.25 4.02 -4.60
CA HIS A 13 16.77 2.81 -3.91
C HIS A 13 15.54 2.22 -4.58
N ASN A 14 14.63 3.07 -5.03
CA ASN A 14 13.43 2.60 -5.73
C ASN A 14 13.76 1.90 -7.03
N ARG A 15 14.66 2.45 -7.84
CA ARG A 15 15.08 1.80 -9.07
C ARG A 15 15.74 0.46 -8.83
N ALA A 16 16.59 0.39 -7.81
CA ALA A 16 17.25 -0.86 -7.43
C ALA A 16 16.25 -1.91 -6.97
N TRP A 17 15.29 -1.51 -6.15
CA TRP A 17 14.23 -2.39 -5.68
C TRP A 17 13.36 -2.90 -6.84
N ALA A 18 12.95 -2.01 -7.75
CA ALA A 18 12.12 -2.39 -8.89
C ALA A 18 12.85 -3.40 -9.80
N ALA A 19 14.13 -3.17 -10.05
CA ALA A 19 14.93 -4.10 -10.84
C ALA A 19 15.08 -5.45 -10.16
N GLN A 20 15.27 -5.47 -8.86
CA GLN A 20 15.35 -6.69 -8.08
C GLN A 20 14.05 -7.49 -8.14
N MET A 21 12.91 -6.80 -7.98
CA MET A 21 11.60 -7.46 -8.04
C MET A 21 11.38 -8.12 -9.39
N GLU A 22 11.73 -7.45 -10.49
CA GLU A 22 11.60 -8.04 -11.83
C GLU A 22 12.54 -9.24 -12.04
N ARG A 23 13.77 -9.19 -11.49
CA ARG A 23 14.69 -10.32 -11.58
C ARG A 23 14.21 -11.55 -10.81
N GLU A 24 13.70 -11.34 -9.60
CA GLU A 24 13.26 -12.42 -8.73
C GLU A 24 11.87 -12.94 -9.09
N ARG A 25 11.03 -12.07 -9.62
CA ARG A 25 9.63 -12.37 -9.95
C ARG A 25 9.28 -11.76 -11.30
N PRO A 26 9.73 -12.37 -12.42
CA PRO A 26 9.45 -11.83 -13.76
C PRO A 26 7.95 -11.57 -13.97
N GLY A 27 7.63 -10.39 -14.48
CA GLY A 27 6.25 -9.98 -14.70
C GLY A 27 5.53 -9.46 -13.45
N PHE A 28 6.24 -9.18 -12.36
CA PHE A 28 5.65 -8.75 -11.12
C PHE A 28 4.78 -7.49 -11.29
N PHE A 29 5.34 -6.44 -11.88
CA PHE A 29 4.59 -5.19 -12.04
C PHE A 29 3.49 -5.29 -13.09
N THR A 30 3.74 -6.01 -14.17
CA THR A 30 2.72 -6.24 -15.19
C THR A 30 1.52 -6.96 -14.61
N GLY A 31 1.75 -7.95 -13.75
CA GLY A 31 0.68 -8.66 -13.07
C GLY A 31 -0.14 -7.77 -12.14
N LEU A 32 0.53 -6.89 -11.40
CA LEU A 32 -0.17 -5.93 -10.53
C LEU A 32 -1.01 -4.94 -11.33
N MET A 33 -0.50 -4.48 -12.46
CA MET A 33 -1.21 -3.52 -13.31
C MET A 33 -2.44 -4.15 -13.97
N ALA A 34 -2.41 -5.42 -14.27
CA ALA A 34 -3.45 -6.09 -15.02
C ALA A 34 -4.74 -6.30 -14.23
N GLN A 35 -4.68 -6.30 -12.90
CA GLN A 35 -5.83 -6.68 -12.10
C GLN A 35 -5.80 -6.04 -10.71
N GLN A 36 -6.93 -5.45 -10.31
CA GLN A 36 -7.16 -4.98 -8.95
C GLN A 36 -8.22 -5.86 -8.29
N LYS A 37 -7.80 -6.82 -7.49
CA LYS A 37 -8.69 -7.76 -6.79
C LYS A 37 -8.24 -8.03 -5.37
N PRO A 38 -8.15 -7.01 -4.52
CA PRO A 38 -7.84 -7.24 -3.12
C PRO A 38 -8.97 -8.01 -2.45
N LYS A 39 -8.62 -8.90 -1.54
CA LYS A 39 -9.60 -9.69 -0.78
C LYS A 39 -9.94 -9.06 0.55
N TYR A 40 -9.13 -8.13 1.02
CA TYR A 40 -9.26 -7.52 2.32
C TYR A 40 -9.18 -6.01 2.20
N MET A 41 -9.89 -5.33 3.10
CA MET A 41 -9.70 -3.90 3.31
C MET A 41 -9.07 -3.68 4.68
N TRP A 42 -8.11 -2.77 4.73
CA TRP A 42 -7.42 -2.40 5.96
C TRP A 42 -7.60 -0.91 6.20
N ILE A 43 -8.11 -0.55 7.39
CA ILE A 43 -8.17 0.84 7.82
C ILE A 43 -7.12 0.99 8.92
N GLY A 44 -6.00 1.59 8.56
CA GLY A 44 -4.85 1.69 9.42
C GLY A 44 -4.49 3.10 9.81
N CYS A 45 -3.58 3.19 10.78
CA CYS A 45 -3.00 4.46 11.17
C CYS A 45 -1.99 4.92 10.11
N SER A 46 -1.82 6.23 9.97
CA SER A 46 -0.81 6.81 9.09
C SER A 46 0.62 6.52 9.55
N ASP A 47 0.79 5.98 10.73
CA ASP A 47 2.10 5.61 11.26
C ASP A 47 2.69 4.45 10.47
N SER A 48 3.84 4.69 9.84
CA SER A 48 4.50 3.70 8.99
C SER A 48 5.12 2.53 9.75
N ARG A 49 5.15 2.58 11.08
CA ARG A 49 5.61 1.44 11.88
C ARG A 49 4.67 0.26 11.85
N VAL A 50 3.44 0.46 11.34
CA VAL A 50 2.44 -0.60 11.25
C VAL A 50 1.95 -0.71 9.80
N PRO A 51 2.79 -1.20 8.87
CA PRO A 51 2.40 -1.34 7.46
C PRO A 51 1.59 -2.61 7.25
N ALA A 52 0.39 -2.45 6.67
CA ALA A 52 -0.61 -3.51 6.58
C ALA A 52 -0.08 -4.78 5.89
N ASN A 53 0.54 -4.64 4.74
CA ASN A 53 1.02 -5.81 3.99
C ASN A 53 2.11 -6.58 4.73
N GLN A 54 3.03 -5.86 5.36
CA GLN A 54 4.15 -6.51 6.04
C GLN A 54 3.72 -7.28 7.28
N ILE A 55 2.87 -6.68 8.11
CA ILE A 55 2.47 -7.32 9.37
C ILE A 55 1.46 -8.45 9.19
N THR A 56 0.78 -8.48 8.05
CA THR A 56 -0.19 -9.54 7.73
C THR A 56 0.39 -10.62 6.81
N GLY A 57 1.59 -10.42 6.29
CA GLY A 57 2.21 -11.35 5.35
C GLY A 57 1.56 -11.34 3.98
N LEU A 58 0.83 -10.30 3.63
CA LEU A 58 0.17 -10.18 2.34
C LEU A 58 1.07 -9.54 1.30
N GLU A 59 0.90 -9.96 0.06
CA GLU A 59 1.62 -9.40 -1.07
C GLU A 59 0.98 -8.09 -1.53
N PRO A 60 1.72 -7.23 -2.25
CA PRO A 60 1.12 -6.08 -2.90
C PRO A 60 -0.08 -6.47 -3.75
N GLY A 61 -1.16 -5.71 -3.65
CA GLY A 61 -2.40 -5.97 -4.39
C GLY A 61 -3.42 -6.82 -3.67
N GLU A 62 -3.06 -7.47 -2.57
CA GLU A 62 -3.98 -8.34 -1.84
C GLU A 62 -4.85 -7.61 -0.82
N VAL A 63 -4.45 -6.40 -0.44
CA VAL A 63 -5.20 -5.61 0.54
C VAL A 63 -5.42 -4.19 0.01
N PHE A 64 -6.64 -3.69 0.19
CA PHE A 64 -7.01 -2.31 -0.14
C PHE A 64 -6.88 -1.48 1.12
N VAL A 65 -6.00 -0.48 1.11
CA VAL A 65 -5.56 0.20 2.32
C VAL A 65 -6.04 1.64 2.35
N HIS A 66 -6.70 2.02 3.45
CA HIS A 66 -6.94 3.41 3.82
C HIS A 66 -6.19 3.71 5.11
N ARG A 67 -5.51 4.84 5.17
CA ARG A 67 -4.77 5.24 6.37
C ARG A 67 -5.15 6.65 6.78
N ASN A 68 -5.35 6.83 8.06
CA ASN A 68 -5.62 8.15 8.64
C ASN A 68 -5.00 8.24 10.04
N ILE A 69 -5.18 9.37 10.71
CA ILE A 69 -4.67 9.51 12.07
C ILE A 69 -5.49 8.64 13.00
N ALA A 70 -4.82 7.70 13.67
CA ALA A 70 -5.38 6.79 14.66
C ALA A 70 -6.39 5.77 14.09
N ASN A 71 -6.33 5.48 12.80
CA ASN A 71 -7.14 4.45 12.12
C ASN A 71 -8.62 4.51 12.49
N VAL A 72 -9.21 5.70 12.47
CA VAL A 72 -10.60 5.90 12.87
C VAL A 72 -11.55 5.86 11.66
N VAL A 73 -12.78 5.43 11.90
CA VAL A 73 -13.88 5.54 10.96
C VAL A 73 -14.88 6.52 11.53
N VAL A 74 -14.92 7.71 10.94
CA VAL A 74 -15.82 8.79 11.37
C VAL A 74 -16.90 8.95 10.29
N PRO A 75 -18.20 8.90 10.66
CA PRO A 75 -19.30 8.95 9.68
C PRO A 75 -19.36 10.23 8.84
N THR A 76 -18.69 11.29 9.27
CA THR A 76 -18.62 12.56 8.54
C THR A 76 -17.35 12.71 7.70
N ASP A 77 -16.43 11.75 7.75
CA ASP A 77 -15.21 11.77 6.95
C ASP A 77 -15.49 11.16 5.58
N LEU A 78 -15.74 12.02 4.60
CA LEU A 78 -16.06 11.58 3.24
C LEU A 78 -14.92 10.80 2.59
N ASN A 79 -13.68 11.10 2.92
CA ASN A 79 -12.55 10.39 2.35
C ASN A 79 -12.52 8.93 2.83
N CYS A 80 -12.69 8.70 4.11
CA CYS A 80 -12.77 7.34 4.65
C CYS A 80 -13.99 6.60 4.11
N LEU A 81 -15.16 7.24 4.11
CA LEU A 81 -16.39 6.61 3.63
C LEU A 81 -16.33 6.27 2.15
N SER A 82 -15.78 7.13 1.32
CA SER A 82 -15.65 6.85 -0.12
C SER A 82 -14.72 5.67 -0.38
N THR A 83 -13.66 5.53 0.41
CA THR A 83 -12.77 4.38 0.30
C THR A 83 -13.46 3.08 0.66
N ILE A 84 -14.23 3.08 1.75
CA ILE A 84 -15.01 1.92 2.17
C ILE A 84 -16.04 1.56 1.11
N GLN A 85 -16.77 2.55 0.60
CA GLN A 85 -17.80 2.31 -0.41
C GLN A 85 -17.20 1.72 -1.69
N TYR A 86 -16.08 2.24 -2.14
CA TYR A 86 -15.39 1.71 -3.31
C TYR A 86 -14.98 0.26 -3.09
N ALA A 87 -14.42 -0.05 -1.92
CA ALA A 87 -14.00 -1.42 -1.61
C ALA A 87 -15.17 -2.39 -1.62
N VAL A 88 -16.30 -2.00 -1.03
CA VAL A 88 -17.48 -2.86 -0.94
C VAL A 88 -18.17 -3.03 -2.29
N ASP A 89 -18.27 -1.96 -3.08
CA ASP A 89 -19.07 -1.95 -4.29
C ASP A 89 -18.29 -2.38 -5.54
N GLN A 90 -17.00 -2.12 -5.60
CA GLN A 90 -16.19 -2.30 -6.81
C GLN A 90 -15.12 -3.38 -6.70
N LEU A 91 -14.71 -3.75 -5.51
CA LEU A 91 -13.61 -4.69 -5.31
C LEU A 91 -14.00 -6.01 -4.65
#